data_ab86d570edefd25259bb16af8a5a54ef
#
_entry.id   ab86d570edefd25259bb16af8a5a54ef
#
_cell.length_a   1.000
_cell.length_b   1.000
_cell.length_c   1.000
_cell.angle_alpha   90.00
_cell.angle_beta   90.00
_cell.angle_gamma   90.00
#
_symmetry.space_group_name_H-M   'P 1'
#
loop_
_entity.id
_entity.type
_entity.pdbx_description
1 polymer ?
#
loop_
_entity_poly.entity_id
_entity_poly.type
_entity_poly.pdbx_seq_one_letter_code
_entity_poly.pdbx_strand_id
1 'polypeptide(L)'
;EILRVHAKGKPLAEDVSLQGREEILRVHAKGKPLAEDVSLRKLARGTAGFTGADLENLVNEGALLAARKDRDFITMEDLREAEIKVIAGPEKRSRVIPEKERRLTAWHEAGHAVVMHALPDHDPVNQITIVPRGQAGGMTIALPEADRSYLSKRYMEDQIVALLGGRVAEKLCLGDISTGASNDLQRATSIARKMVAVYGMSDRIGAVSLEGGHDEVFIGRTMSQGRSYSEAVAAQVDEEVRRLIDEAYQRCEAILTRQRRELDLVARYLVEHETMEQAEFLAVFGERPELEIPEWPSKAPRWPEEDE
;
A
#
# COMPACT_ATOMS: atom_id res chain seq x y z
N GLU A 1 -15.08 -17.48 -23.48
CA GLU A 1 -14.66 -18.12 -22.22
C GLU A 1 -14.43 -17.11 -21.11
N ILE A 2 -13.71 -15.99 -21.34
CA ILE A 2 -13.50 -14.90 -20.38
C ILE A 2 -14.83 -14.33 -19.88
N LEU A 3 -15.78 -14.03 -20.78
CA LEU A 3 -17.13 -13.59 -20.41
C LEU A 3 -17.91 -14.64 -19.60
N ARG A 4 -17.66 -15.94 -19.81
CA ARG A 4 -18.28 -17.00 -19.01
C ARG A 4 -17.74 -17.10 -17.59
N VAL A 5 -16.46 -16.83 -17.39
CA VAL A 5 -15.84 -16.79 -16.05
C VAL A 5 -16.33 -15.55 -15.29
N HIS A 6 -16.51 -14.42 -15.96
CA HIS A 6 -16.99 -13.16 -15.37
C HIS A 6 -18.51 -13.10 -15.21
N ALA A 7 -19.28 -13.72 -16.11
CA ALA A 7 -20.75 -13.53 -16.19
C ALA A 7 -21.59 -14.51 -15.38
N LYS A 8 -21.03 -15.34 -14.52
CA LYS A 8 -21.81 -16.18 -13.62
C LYS A 8 -22.43 -15.38 -12.49
N GLY A 9 -23.28 -14.41 -12.82
CA GLY A 9 -24.26 -13.81 -11.90
C GLY A 9 -23.71 -12.82 -10.87
N LYS A 10 -22.51 -12.24 -11.11
CA LYS A 10 -21.96 -11.13 -10.29
C LYS A 10 -21.68 -9.91 -11.15
N PRO A 11 -21.82 -8.68 -10.62
CA PRO A 11 -21.42 -7.47 -11.33
C PRO A 11 -19.94 -7.55 -11.69
N LEU A 12 -19.60 -7.07 -12.90
CA LEU A 12 -18.28 -7.17 -13.56
C LEU A 12 -17.11 -6.46 -12.83
N ALA A 13 -17.33 -5.92 -11.64
CA ALA A 13 -16.40 -5.03 -10.94
C ALA A 13 -16.01 -5.48 -9.52
N GLU A 14 -16.51 -6.61 -9.00
CA GLU A 14 -16.25 -6.99 -7.61
C GLU A 14 -15.65 -8.40 -7.50
N ASP A 15 -14.49 -8.44 -6.85
CA ASP A 15 -13.80 -9.59 -6.25
C ASP A 15 -13.83 -10.92 -7.01
N VAL A 16 -12.99 -11.00 -8.04
CA VAL A 16 -12.66 -12.28 -8.65
C VAL A 16 -11.91 -13.14 -7.64
N SER A 17 -12.47 -14.31 -7.28
CA SER A 17 -11.81 -15.23 -6.33
C SER A 17 -10.42 -15.66 -6.81
N LEU A 18 -9.56 -16.11 -5.89
CA LEU A 18 -8.22 -16.61 -6.20
C LEU A 18 -8.24 -17.64 -7.36
N GLN A 19 -9.19 -18.60 -7.31
CA GLN A 19 -9.34 -19.59 -8.38
C GLN A 19 -9.74 -18.93 -9.71
N GLY A 20 -10.67 -17.96 -9.68
CA GLY A 20 -11.10 -17.22 -10.86
C GLY A 20 -9.95 -16.42 -11.47
N ARG A 21 -9.11 -15.77 -10.63
CA ARG A 21 -7.92 -15.05 -11.12
C ARG A 21 -6.90 -16.01 -11.75
N GLU A 22 -6.65 -17.17 -11.14
CA GLU A 22 -5.77 -18.19 -11.73
C GLU A 22 -6.28 -18.67 -13.09
N GLU A 23 -7.59 -18.90 -13.23
CA GLU A 23 -8.20 -19.32 -14.51
C GLU A 23 -8.10 -18.23 -15.58
N ILE A 24 -8.32 -16.97 -15.20
CA ILE A 24 -8.16 -15.82 -16.11
C ILE A 24 -6.70 -15.68 -16.55
N LEU A 25 -5.77 -15.73 -15.63
CA LEU A 25 -4.33 -15.68 -15.95
C LEU A 25 -3.94 -16.81 -16.90
N ARG A 26 -4.46 -18.02 -16.69
CA ARG A 26 -4.22 -19.17 -17.57
C ARG A 26 -4.74 -18.95 -18.98
N VAL A 27 -5.91 -18.30 -19.12
CA VAL A 27 -6.47 -17.95 -20.43
C VAL A 27 -5.58 -16.95 -21.16
N HIS A 28 -5.14 -15.88 -20.47
CA HIS A 28 -4.31 -14.83 -21.07
C HIS A 28 -2.85 -15.25 -21.29
N ALA A 29 -2.36 -16.23 -20.54
CA ALA A 29 -1.05 -16.83 -20.75
C ALA A 29 -1.00 -17.84 -21.93
N LYS A 30 -2.16 -18.26 -22.45
CA LYS A 30 -2.21 -19.22 -23.55
C LYS A 30 -1.52 -18.66 -24.79
N GLY A 31 -0.54 -19.42 -25.31
CA GLY A 31 0.24 -19.04 -26.48
C GLY A 31 1.40 -18.09 -26.19
N LYS A 32 1.64 -17.73 -24.92
CA LYS A 32 2.84 -16.99 -24.50
C LYS A 32 3.88 -17.95 -23.94
N PRO A 33 5.18 -17.77 -24.23
CA PRO A 33 6.25 -18.64 -23.72
C PRO A 33 6.51 -18.29 -22.25
N LEU A 34 6.03 -19.12 -21.33
CA LEU A 34 6.33 -19.00 -19.90
C LEU A 34 7.53 -19.85 -19.54
N ALA A 35 8.41 -19.35 -18.67
CA ALA A 35 9.51 -20.08 -18.11
C ALA A 35 9.01 -21.11 -17.06
N GLU A 36 9.85 -22.09 -16.71
CA GLU A 36 9.49 -23.16 -15.78
C GLU A 36 9.25 -22.67 -14.33
N ASP A 37 9.82 -21.51 -13.95
CA ASP A 37 9.65 -20.89 -12.64
C ASP A 37 8.29 -20.23 -12.43
N VAL A 38 7.51 -20.06 -13.52
CA VAL A 38 6.22 -19.35 -13.47
C VAL A 38 5.13 -20.17 -12.82
N SER A 39 4.59 -19.64 -11.72
CA SER A 39 3.41 -20.19 -11.05
C SER A 39 2.25 -19.20 -11.12
N LEU A 40 1.30 -19.45 -12.02
CA LEU A 40 0.09 -18.62 -12.16
C LEU A 40 -0.73 -18.57 -10.87
N ARG A 41 -0.67 -19.62 -10.05
CA ARG A 41 -1.34 -19.66 -8.74
C ARG A 41 -0.69 -18.72 -7.73
N LYS A 42 0.66 -18.63 -7.71
CA LYS A 42 1.37 -17.66 -6.87
C LYS A 42 1.08 -16.23 -7.33
N LEU A 43 1.06 -16.00 -8.64
CA LEU A 43 0.70 -14.70 -9.22
C LEU A 43 -0.75 -14.31 -8.87
N ALA A 44 -1.70 -15.25 -8.96
CA ALA A 44 -3.09 -15.01 -8.59
C ALA A 44 -3.27 -14.63 -7.10
N ARG A 45 -2.40 -15.09 -6.20
CA ARG A 45 -2.43 -14.67 -4.79
C ARG A 45 -2.08 -13.20 -4.62
N GLY A 46 -1.04 -12.71 -5.30
CA GLY A 46 -0.61 -11.30 -5.21
C GLY A 46 -1.57 -10.32 -5.90
N THR A 47 -2.48 -10.82 -6.76
CA THR A 47 -3.39 -9.98 -7.55
C THR A 47 -4.79 -9.86 -6.96
N ALA A 48 -4.95 -9.87 -5.62
CA ALA A 48 -6.22 -9.62 -4.96
C ALA A 48 -6.79 -8.24 -5.38
N GLY A 49 -8.09 -8.19 -5.70
CA GLY A 49 -8.74 -6.96 -6.19
C GLY A 49 -8.51 -6.64 -7.69
N PHE A 50 -7.71 -7.42 -8.41
CA PHE A 50 -7.54 -7.22 -9.85
C PHE A 50 -8.78 -7.67 -10.61
N THR A 51 -9.18 -6.84 -11.58
CA THR A 51 -10.19 -7.20 -12.57
C THR A 51 -9.62 -8.13 -13.64
N GLY A 52 -10.47 -8.74 -14.46
CA GLY A 52 -10.00 -9.54 -15.60
C GLY A 52 -9.15 -8.74 -16.59
N ALA A 53 -9.44 -7.45 -16.75
CA ALA A 53 -8.64 -6.55 -17.60
C ALA A 53 -7.26 -6.26 -16.99
N ASP A 54 -7.16 -6.10 -15.68
CA ASP A 54 -5.88 -5.92 -14.99
C ASP A 54 -5.00 -7.17 -15.13
N LEU A 55 -5.60 -8.37 -15.00
CA LEU A 55 -4.90 -9.65 -15.15
C LEU A 55 -4.42 -9.88 -16.59
N GLU A 56 -5.21 -9.48 -17.61
CA GLU A 56 -4.78 -9.46 -19.00
C GLU A 56 -3.61 -8.52 -19.21
N ASN A 57 -3.72 -7.28 -18.71
CA ASN A 57 -2.69 -6.27 -18.80
C ASN A 57 -1.40 -6.73 -18.13
N LEU A 58 -1.49 -7.36 -16.96
CA LEU A 58 -0.34 -7.91 -16.23
C LEU A 58 0.44 -8.93 -17.10
N VAL A 59 -0.25 -9.89 -17.70
CA VAL A 59 0.41 -10.90 -18.54
C VAL A 59 1.01 -10.28 -19.82
N ASN A 60 0.36 -9.27 -20.40
CA ASN A 60 0.88 -8.54 -21.55
C ASN A 60 2.12 -7.70 -21.18
N GLU A 61 2.07 -7.00 -20.04
CA GLU A 61 3.22 -6.24 -19.54
C GLU A 61 4.42 -7.14 -19.18
N GLY A 62 4.17 -8.32 -18.61
CA GLY A 62 5.22 -9.31 -18.36
C GLY A 62 5.90 -9.77 -19.65
N ALA A 63 5.13 -9.98 -20.72
CA ALA A 63 5.68 -10.31 -22.04
C ALA A 63 6.51 -9.16 -22.63
N LEU A 64 6.07 -7.91 -22.46
CA LEU A 64 6.83 -6.74 -22.90
C LEU A 64 8.12 -6.55 -22.10
N LEU A 65 8.11 -6.83 -20.80
CA LEU A 65 9.31 -6.77 -19.96
C LEU A 65 10.32 -7.84 -20.35
N ALA A 66 9.90 -9.09 -20.58
CA ALA A 66 10.77 -10.16 -21.07
C ALA A 66 11.40 -9.79 -22.42
N ALA A 67 10.59 -9.27 -23.35
CA ALA A 67 11.09 -8.84 -24.66
C ALA A 67 12.11 -7.67 -24.57
N ARG A 68 11.92 -6.71 -23.63
CA ARG A 68 12.88 -5.62 -23.39
C ARG A 68 14.21 -6.10 -22.81
N LYS A 69 14.19 -7.24 -22.11
CA LYS A 69 15.38 -7.90 -21.55
C LYS A 69 15.97 -8.95 -22.52
N ASP A 70 15.52 -8.97 -23.78
CA ASP A 70 15.92 -9.94 -24.83
C ASP A 70 15.79 -11.41 -24.36
N ARG A 71 14.71 -11.72 -23.61
CA ARG A 71 14.41 -13.07 -23.12
C ARG A 71 13.37 -13.75 -24.04
N ASP A 72 13.60 -15.04 -24.32
CA ASP A 72 12.66 -15.86 -25.11
C ASP A 72 11.44 -16.32 -24.31
N PHE A 73 11.54 -16.29 -22.97
CA PHE A 73 10.52 -16.75 -22.05
C PHE A 73 10.21 -15.67 -21.01
N ILE A 74 8.93 -15.61 -20.62
CA ILE A 74 8.45 -14.74 -19.55
C ILE A 74 8.74 -15.45 -18.21
N THR A 75 9.56 -14.84 -17.37
CA THR A 75 9.90 -15.36 -16.04
C THR A 75 8.93 -14.91 -14.96
N MET A 76 8.97 -15.54 -13.78
CA MET A 76 8.19 -15.08 -12.63
C MET A 76 8.61 -13.67 -12.16
N GLU A 77 9.89 -13.31 -12.33
CA GLU A 77 10.42 -11.97 -12.08
C GLU A 77 9.73 -10.91 -12.97
N ASP A 78 9.62 -11.19 -14.28
CA ASP A 78 8.97 -10.26 -15.22
C ASP A 78 7.49 -10.06 -14.89
N LEU A 79 6.80 -11.13 -14.46
CA LEU A 79 5.40 -11.05 -14.05
C LEU A 79 5.20 -10.28 -12.73
N ARG A 80 6.11 -10.40 -11.77
CA ARG A 80 6.07 -9.60 -10.54
C ARG A 80 6.34 -8.12 -10.81
N GLU A 81 7.31 -7.81 -11.67
CA GLU A 81 7.55 -6.43 -12.10
C GLU A 81 6.33 -5.85 -12.84
N ALA A 82 5.67 -6.67 -13.68
CA ALA A 82 4.44 -6.31 -14.34
C ALA A 82 3.29 -6.06 -13.37
N GLU A 83 3.15 -6.89 -12.33
CA GLU A 83 2.17 -6.72 -11.25
C GLU A 83 2.32 -5.36 -10.57
N ILE A 84 3.54 -5.01 -10.17
CA ILE A 84 3.86 -3.71 -9.59
C ILE A 84 3.55 -2.57 -10.57
N LYS A 85 3.87 -2.75 -11.86
CA LYS A 85 3.59 -1.75 -12.88
C LYS A 85 2.09 -1.52 -13.11
N VAL A 86 1.26 -2.56 -12.99
CA VAL A 86 -0.20 -2.44 -13.09
C VAL A 86 -0.76 -1.71 -11.86
N ILE A 87 -0.27 -1.99 -10.66
CA ILE A 87 -0.70 -1.35 -9.41
C ILE A 87 -0.28 0.13 -9.37
N ALA A 88 0.99 0.42 -9.67
CA ALA A 88 1.65 1.68 -9.37
C ALA A 88 1.95 2.56 -10.59
N GLY A 89 1.79 2.01 -11.77
CA GLY A 89 2.21 2.65 -13.03
C GLY A 89 3.71 2.47 -13.32
N PRO A 90 4.17 3.00 -14.46
CA PRO A 90 5.56 2.87 -14.90
C PRO A 90 6.52 3.67 -14.01
N GLU A 91 7.74 3.17 -13.87
CA GLU A 91 8.84 3.90 -13.21
C GLU A 91 9.21 5.18 -13.96
N LYS A 92 9.51 6.23 -13.22
CA LYS A 92 9.99 7.52 -13.75
C LYS A 92 11.50 7.69 -13.52
N ARG A 93 12.31 6.83 -14.11
CA ARG A 93 13.78 6.85 -13.95
C ARG A 93 14.49 8.09 -14.51
N SER A 94 13.80 8.87 -15.36
CA SER A 94 14.38 10.09 -15.94
C SER A 94 14.31 11.32 -15.01
N ARG A 95 13.59 11.22 -13.88
CA ARG A 95 13.49 12.32 -12.91
C ARG A 95 14.73 12.34 -12.03
N VAL A 96 15.48 13.43 -12.09
CA VAL A 96 16.56 13.72 -11.14
C VAL A 96 15.93 14.15 -9.81
N ILE A 97 16.10 13.35 -8.77
CA ILE A 97 15.58 13.63 -7.43
C ILE A 97 16.74 14.21 -6.59
N PRO A 98 16.55 15.38 -5.96
CA PRO A 98 17.53 15.92 -5.03
C PRO A 98 17.78 14.95 -3.87
N GLU A 99 19.03 14.90 -3.38
CA GLU A 99 19.42 14.01 -2.29
C GLU A 99 18.55 14.19 -1.03
N LYS A 100 18.15 15.42 -0.74
CA LYS A 100 17.23 15.75 0.34
C LYS A 100 15.87 15.06 0.19
N GLU A 101 15.26 15.12 -0.99
CA GLU A 101 13.98 14.46 -1.28
C GLU A 101 14.12 12.93 -1.27
N ARG A 102 15.22 12.40 -1.81
CA ARG A 102 15.53 10.99 -1.82
C ARG A 102 15.59 10.42 -0.40
N ARG A 103 16.26 11.11 0.49
CA ARG A 103 16.32 10.75 1.91
C ARG A 103 14.97 10.85 2.58
N LEU A 104 14.23 11.95 2.37
CA LEU A 104 12.90 12.12 2.92
C LEU A 104 12.00 10.92 2.53
N THR A 105 11.97 10.57 1.23
CA THR A 105 11.19 9.45 0.73
C THR A 105 11.64 8.13 1.37
N ALA A 106 12.94 7.90 1.54
CA ALA A 106 13.46 6.67 2.13
C ALA A 106 12.98 6.47 3.59
N TRP A 107 13.02 7.51 4.43
CA TRP A 107 12.49 7.42 5.79
C TRP A 107 10.97 7.31 5.83
N HIS A 108 10.29 7.96 4.90
CA HIS A 108 8.83 7.86 4.74
C HIS A 108 8.40 6.41 4.44
N GLU A 109 8.97 5.81 3.39
CA GLU A 109 8.63 4.44 2.98
C GLU A 109 9.09 3.40 4.01
N ALA A 110 10.28 3.59 4.61
CA ALA A 110 10.74 2.75 5.70
C ALA A 110 9.78 2.81 6.91
N GLY A 111 9.22 3.98 7.20
CA GLY A 111 8.22 4.16 8.24
C GLY A 111 6.98 3.31 8.03
N HIS A 112 6.43 3.33 6.82
CA HIS A 112 5.31 2.47 6.44
C HIS A 112 5.66 1.00 6.62
N ALA A 113 6.78 0.56 6.06
CA ALA A 113 7.18 -0.85 6.07
C ALA A 113 7.41 -1.40 7.48
N VAL A 114 8.12 -0.67 8.35
CA VAL A 114 8.40 -1.08 9.72
C VAL A 114 7.12 -1.17 10.54
N VAL A 115 6.21 -0.20 10.37
CA VAL A 115 4.90 -0.22 11.05
C VAL A 115 4.07 -1.40 10.58
N MET A 116 3.95 -1.63 9.26
CA MET A 116 3.22 -2.77 8.69
C MET A 116 3.74 -4.11 9.25
N HIS A 117 5.06 -4.27 9.31
CA HIS A 117 5.68 -5.48 9.85
C HIS A 117 5.40 -5.72 11.34
N ALA A 118 5.29 -4.65 12.12
CA ALA A 118 5.03 -4.73 13.55
C ALA A 118 3.55 -5.01 13.89
N LEU A 119 2.64 -4.89 12.92
CA LEU A 119 1.21 -5.05 13.09
C LEU A 119 0.78 -6.47 12.74
N PRO A 120 0.23 -7.25 13.71
CA PRO A 120 -0.01 -8.68 13.50
C PRO A 120 -1.11 -8.99 12.49
N ASP A 121 -2.06 -8.09 12.31
CA ASP A 121 -3.20 -8.27 11.41
C ASP A 121 -2.98 -7.59 10.04
N HIS A 122 -1.83 -6.92 9.83
CA HIS A 122 -1.49 -6.28 8.56
C HIS A 122 -0.94 -7.27 7.54
N ASP A 123 -1.13 -6.96 6.24
CA ASP A 123 -0.55 -7.77 5.17
C ASP A 123 0.97 -7.64 5.14
N PRO A 124 1.70 -8.71 4.78
CA PRO A 124 3.16 -8.69 4.76
C PRO A 124 3.71 -7.73 3.70
N VAL A 125 4.80 -7.05 4.05
CA VAL A 125 5.52 -6.17 3.13
C VAL A 125 6.19 -7.05 2.07
N ASN A 126 5.94 -6.73 0.81
CA ASN A 126 6.47 -7.44 -0.35
C ASN A 126 7.67 -6.70 -0.98
N GLN A 127 7.55 -5.38 -1.14
CA GLN A 127 8.59 -4.55 -1.71
C GLN A 127 8.48 -3.11 -1.17
N ILE A 128 9.62 -2.45 -1.03
CA ILE A 128 9.73 -1.04 -0.67
C ILE A 128 10.60 -0.38 -1.73
N THR A 129 10.17 0.77 -2.29
CA THR A 129 10.96 1.48 -3.30
C THR A 129 10.83 2.99 -3.16
N ILE A 130 11.93 3.68 -3.41
CA ILE A 130 11.97 5.14 -3.52
C ILE A 130 12.08 5.60 -4.99
N VAL A 131 11.97 4.67 -5.94
CA VAL A 131 11.87 5.00 -7.36
C VAL A 131 10.46 5.53 -7.64
N PRO A 132 10.31 6.77 -8.16
CA PRO A 132 9.00 7.34 -8.41
C PRO A 132 8.20 6.54 -9.43
N ARG A 133 6.91 6.31 -9.12
CA ARG A 133 5.93 5.67 -10.03
C ARG A 133 4.65 6.48 -10.06
N GLY A 134 4.06 6.66 -11.22
CA GLY A 134 2.82 7.43 -11.36
C GLY A 134 2.89 8.81 -10.69
N GLN A 135 2.10 9.04 -9.66
CA GLN A 135 2.09 10.27 -8.84
C GLN A 135 2.89 10.14 -7.54
N ALA A 136 3.33 8.93 -7.16
CA ALA A 136 4.04 8.66 -5.92
C ALA A 136 5.55 8.91 -6.07
N GLY A 137 6.17 9.47 -5.02
CA GLY A 137 7.62 9.66 -4.91
C GLY A 137 8.36 8.38 -4.54
N GLY A 138 7.72 7.49 -3.81
CA GLY A 138 8.12 6.15 -3.42
C GLY A 138 6.89 5.30 -3.18
N MET A 139 7.07 4.06 -2.74
CA MET A 139 5.97 3.14 -2.47
C MET A 139 6.40 1.97 -1.59
N THR A 140 5.56 1.65 -0.62
CA THR A 140 5.63 0.41 0.15
C THR A 140 4.45 -0.49 -0.23
N ILE A 141 4.76 -1.65 -0.78
CA ILE A 141 3.78 -2.62 -1.28
C ILE A 141 3.61 -3.74 -0.25
N ALA A 142 2.40 -3.89 0.24
CA ALA A 142 1.97 -5.04 1.04
C ALA A 142 0.93 -5.82 0.25
N LEU A 143 1.10 -7.13 0.14
CA LEU A 143 0.20 -7.99 -0.61
C LEU A 143 -0.47 -9.00 0.33
N PRO A 144 -1.80 -9.16 0.25
CA PRO A 144 -2.52 -10.14 1.06
C PRO A 144 -2.12 -11.56 0.68
N GLU A 145 -1.91 -12.42 1.69
CA GLU A 145 -1.63 -13.84 1.45
C GLU A 145 -2.86 -14.63 1.01
N ALA A 146 -4.06 -14.13 1.31
CA ALA A 146 -5.33 -14.75 0.97
C ALA A 146 -6.43 -13.71 0.73
N ASP A 147 -7.43 -14.08 -0.06
CA ASP A 147 -8.62 -13.25 -0.25
C ASP A 147 -9.39 -13.09 1.06
N ARG A 148 -9.79 -11.87 1.38
CA ARG A 148 -10.59 -11.52 2.54
C ARG A 148 -11.98 -11.08 2.10
N SER A 149 -13.00 -11.76 2.56
CA SER A 149 -14.40 -11.35 2.30
C SER A 149 -14.89 -10.31 3.31
N TYR A 150 -14.25 -10.22 4.47
CA TYR A 150 -14.63 -9.29 5.54
C TYR A 150 -13.38 -8.64 6.15
N LEU A 151 -13.52 -7.37 6.52
CA LEU A 151 -12.48 -6.62 7.23
C LEU A 151 -12.90 -6.49 8.71
N SER A 152 -12.05 -6.92 9.62
CA SER A 152 -12.28 -6.75 11.05
C SER A 152 -11.99 -5.30 11.49
N LYS A 153 -12.56 -4.87 12.63
CA LYS A 153 -12.25 -3.58 13.26
C LYS A 153 -10.73 -3.43 13.47
N ARG A 154 -10.09 -4.47 14.01
CA ARG A 154 -8.64 -4.48 14.28
C ARG A 154 -7.82 -4.33 12.99
N TYR A 155 -8.17 -5.03 11.93
CA TYR A 155 -7.49 -4.88 10.65
C TYR A 155 -7.60 -3.45 10.11
N MET A 156 -8.79 -2.82 10.21
CA MET A 156 -8.98 -1.44 9.76
C MET A 156 -8.21 -0.44 10.64
N GLU A 157 -8.14 -0.66 11.96
CA GLU A 157 -7.30 0.11 12.87
C GLU A 157 -5.81 -0.02 12.49
N ASP A 158 -5.32 -1.23 12.22
CA ASP A 158 -3.94 -1.49 11.79
C ASP A 158 -3.64 -0.80 10.46
N GLN A 159 -4.58 -0.76 9.51
CA GLN A 159 -4.43 0.00 8.28
C GLN A 159 -4.24 1.51 8.53
N ILE A 160 -4.98 2.10 9.48
CA ILE A 160 -4.82 3.51 9.84
C ILE A 160 -3.43 3.74 10.43
N VAL A 161 -2.96 2.87 11.32
CA VAL A 161 -1.62 2.96 11.93
C VAL A 161 -0.53 2.89 10.86
N ALA A 162 -0.64 1.94 9.93
CA ALA A 162 0.30 1.76 8.82
C ALA A 162 0.37 2.99 7.89
N LEU A 163 -0.79 3.59 7.58
CA LEU A 163 -0.85 4.81 6.75
C LEU A 163 -0.20 6.02 7.41
N LEU A 164 -0.11 6.07 8.73
CA LEU A 164 0.57 7.15 9.45
C LEU A 164 2.09 6.96 9.52
N GLY A 165 2.60 5.77 9.15
CA GLY A 165 4.01 5.37 9.27
C GLY A 165 4.99 6.35 8.66
N GLY A 166 4.75 6.77 7.41
CA GLY A 166 5.61 7.71 6.70
C GLY A 166 5.74 9.05 7.41
N ARG A 167 4.60 9.67 7.76
CA ARG A 167 4.57 10.98 8.46
C ARG A 167 5.24 10.93 9.83
N VAL A 168 5.02 9.86 10.59
CA VAL A 168 5.63 9.71 11.92
C VAL A 168 7.13 9.50 11.80
N ALA A 169 7.58 8.72 10.81
CA ALA A 169 9.00 8.52 10.53
C ALA A 169 9.70 9.84 10.14
N GLU A 170 9.09 10.66 9.27
CA GLU A 170 9.59 11.99 8.92
C GLU A 170 9.81 12.83 10.19
N LYS A 171 8.80 12.93 11.05
CA LYS A 171 8.89 13.70 12.31
C LYS A 171 9.97 13.18 13.25
N LEU A 172 10.04 11.86 13.46
CA LEU A 172 10.98 11.24 14.39
C LEU A 172 12.44 11.30 13.91
N CYS A 173 12.66 11.16 12.59
CA CYS A 173 13.99 10.98 12.03
C CYS A 173 14.56 12.26 11.42
N LEU A 174 13.72 13.11 10.83
CA LEU A 174 14.13 14.33 10.15
C LEU A 174 13.76 15.60 10.92
N GLY A 175 12.95 15.49 11.97
CA GLY A 175 12.51 16.62 12.79
C GLY A 175 11.48 17.53 12.13
N ASP A 176 11.00 17.16 10.94
CA ASP A 176 10.03 17.92 10.15
C ASP A 176 9.00 16.98 9.50
N ILE A 177 7.97 17.55 8.88
CA ILE A 177 6.90 16.83 8.20
C ILE A 177 6.69 17.45 6.81
N SER A 178 6.41 16.60 5.83
CA SER A 178 6.21 17.02 4.45
C SER A 178 4.75 16.89 3.98
N THR A 179 4.48 17.43 2.80
CA THR A 179 3.21 17.24 2.09
C THR A 179 3.09 15.84 1.46
N GLY A 180 4.17 15.06 1.45
CA GLY A 180 4.20 13.70 0.90
C GLY A 180 3.14 12.79 1.50
N ALA A 181 2.89 12.92 2.81
CA ALA A 181 1.90 12.15 3.55
C ALA A 181 0.42 12.57 3.30
N SER A 182 0.14 13.48 2.36
CA SER A 182 -1.23 14.00 2.17
C SER A 182 -2.22 12.91 1.74
N ASN A 183 -1.82 12.01 0.87
CA ASN A 183 -2.66 10.90 0.41
C ASN A 183 -2.92 9.90 1.55
N ASP A 184 -1.89 9.58 2.33
CA ASP A 184 -2.01 8.64 3.46
C ASP A 184 -2.95 9.18 4.53
N LEU A 185 -2.86 10.46 4.84
CA LEU A 185 -3.78 11.13 5.76
C LEU A 185 -5.24 11.11 5.26
N GLN A 186 -5.44 11.33 3.95
CA GLN A 186 -6.78 11.26 3.35
C GLN A 186 -7.33 9.83 3.44
N ARG A 187 -6.53 8.82 3.12
CA ARG A 187 -6.92 7.41 3.21
C ARG A 187 -7.20 7.00 4.65
N ALA A 188 -6.32 7.33 5.59
CA ALA A 188 -6.50 7.06 7.02
C ALA A 188 -7.80 7.68 7.55
N THR A 189 -8.06 8.96 7.23
CA THR A 189 -9.29 9.65 7.62
C THR A 189 -10.54 9.01 6.99
N SER A 190 -10.45 8.59 5.72
CA SER A 190 -11.54 7.90 5.03
C SER A 190 -11.88 6.55 5.69
N ILE A 191 -10.86 5.77 6.06
CA ILE A 191 -11.05 4.50 6.78
C ILE A 191 -11.70 4.75 8.14
N ALA A 192 -11.17 5.67 8.94
CA ALA A 192 -11.73 6.03 10.25
C ALA A 192 -13.19 6.48 10.14
N ARG A 193 -13.51 7.31 9.13
CA ARG A 193 -14.89 7.76 8.89
C ARG A 193 -15.83 6.62 8.52
N LYS A 194 -15.39 5.68 7.67
CA LYS A 194 -16.16 4.49 7.33
C LYS A 194 -16.39 3.58 8.54
N MET A 195 -15.40 3.40 9.39
CA MET A 195 -15.54 2.63 10.62
C MET A 195 -16.63 3.19 11.52
N VAL A 196 -16.68 4.52 11.66
CA VAL A 196 -17.64 5.22 12.53
C VAL A 196 -19.01 5.32 11.88
N ALA A 197 -19.09 5.82 10.64
CA ALA A 197 -20.35 6.23 10.03
C ALA A 197 -21.05 5.15 9.20
N VAL A 198 -20.28 4.17 8.66
CA VAL A 198 -20.82 3.12 7.77
C VAL A 198 -20.94 1.79 8.51
N TYR A 199 -19.86 1.37 9.18
CA TYR A 199 -19.77 0.02 9.73
C TYR A 199 -20.19 -0.09 11.20
N GLY A 200 -20.51 1.04 11.87
CA GLY A 200 -20.92 1.04 13.27
C GLY A 200 -19.86 0.46 14.21
N MET A 201 -18.57 0.69 13.92
CA MET A 201 -17.43 0.14 14.67
C MET A 201 -16.95 1.06 15.80
N SER A 202 -17.71 2.10 16.14
CA SER A 202 -17.42 3.00 17.26
C SER A 202 -18.28 2.64 18.49
N ASP A 203 -17.63 2.49 19.63
CA ASP A 203 -18.36 2.23 20.89
C ASP A 203 -19.13 3.47 21.40
N ARG A 204 -18.71 4.67 20.99
CA ARG A 204 -19.39 5.95 21.36
C ARG A 204 -20.65 6.22 20.54
N ILE A 205 -20.60 5.93 19.23
CA ILE A 205 -21.72 6.13 18.31
C ILE A 205 -22.69 4.95 18.39
N GLY A 206 -22.16 3.74 18.61
CA GLY A 206 -22.90 2.50 18.62
C GLY A 206 -22.99 1.82 17.25
N ALA A 207 -23.68 0.67 17.21
CA ALA A 207 -23.83 -0.16 16.02
C ALA A 207 -24.93 0.40 15.10
N VAL A 208 -24.73 1.61 14.58
CA VAL A 208 -25.65 2.29 13.67
C VAL A 208 -24.94 2.67 12.37
N SER A 209 -25.64 2.61 11.24
CA SER A 209 -25.17 3.16 9.97
C SER A 209 -25.77 4.55 9.81
N LEU A 210 -24.92 5.57 9.76
CA LEU A 210 -25.30 6.96 9.61
C LEU A 210 -25.33 7.41 8.14
N GLU A 211 -24.57 6.75 7.27
CA GLU A 211 -24.61 6.96 5.83
C GLU A 211 -25.68 6.03 5.26
N GLY A 212 -26.85 6.59 4.88
CA GLY A 212 -27.92 5.84 4.22
C GLY A 212 -27.44 5.27 2.89
N GLY A 213 -27.84 4.03 2.60
CA GLY A 213 -27.44 3.31 1.40
C GLY A 213 -27.68 4.11 0.12
N HIS A 214 -26.65 4.21 -0.68
CA HIS A 214 -26.72 4.73 -2.05
C HIS A 214 -27.27 3.65 -2.99
N ASP A 215 -28.55 3.34 -2.86
CA ASP A 215 -29.23 2.37 -3.73
C ASP A 215 -30.08 3.01 -4.83
N GLU A 216 -29.82 4.27 -5.21
CA GLU A 216 -30.43 4.79 -6.44
C GLU A 216 -29.44 5.66 -7.22
N VAL A 217 -28.77 5.03 -8.19
CA VAL A 217 -28.12 5.75 -9.30
C VAL A 217 -29.22 6.33 -10.18
N PHE A 218 -29.80 7.47 -9.81
CA PHE A 218 -30.61 8.27 -10.71
C PHE A 218 -29.75 9.33 -11.38
N ILE A 219 -29.37 9.06 -12.62
CA ILE A 219 -28.72 9.99 -13.52
C ILE A 219 -29.60 11.23 -13.66
N GLY A 220 -29.21 12.36 -13.05
CA GLY A 220 -29.82 13.64 -13.39
C GLY A 220 -30.12 14.67 -12.31
N ARG A 221 -29.72 14.50 -11.05
CA ARG A 221 -29.89 15.56 -10.05
C ARG A 221 -28.69 15.64 -9.11
N THR A 222 -27.78 16.54 -9.41
CA THR A 222 -26.87 17.13 -8.44
C THR A 222 -27.67 18.02 -7.47
N MET A 223 -28.47 17.42 -6.59
CA MET A 223 -28.98 18.12 -5.42
C MET A 223 -27.99 17.91 -4.28
N SER A 224 -27.61 18.96 -3.60
CA SER A 224 -26.81 18.95 -2.37
C SER A 224 -27.33 17.84 -1.46
N GLN A 225 -26.55 16.77 -1.34
CA GLN A 225 -26.83 15.67 -0.42
C GLN A 225 -26.63 16.22 1.00
N GLY A 226 -27.70 16.65 1.61
CA GLY A 226 -27.74 16.99 3.02
C GLY A 226 -27.40 15.73 3.81
N ARG A 227 -26.58 15.86 4.84
CA ARG A 227 -26.32 14.79 5.81
C ARG A 227 -27.63 14.23 6.32
N SER A 228 -27.77 12.92 6.42
CA SER A 228 -28.99 12.25 6.91
C SER A 228 -29.15 12.31 8.44
N TYR A 229 -28.20 12.95 9.16
CA TYR A 229 -28.16 13.05 10.62
C TYR A 229 -27.89 14.47 11.09
N SER A 230 -28.24 14.74 12.36
CA SER A 230 -28.16 16.08 12.96
C SER A 230 -26.73 16.60 13.09
N GLU A 231 -26.55 17.92 13.18
CA GLU A 231 -25.25 18.55 13.43
C GLU A 231 -24.58 18.06 14.74
N ALA A 232 -25.38 17.71 15.77
CA ALA A 232 -24.90 17.15 17.01
C ALA A 232 -24.24 15.77 16.78
N VAL A 233 -24.84 14.91 15.96
CA VAL A 233 -24.27 13.60 15.58
C VAL A 233 -23.07 13.80 14.68
N ALA A 234 -23.07 14.77 13.76
CA ALA A 234 -21.92 15.12 12.94
C ALA A 234 -20.69 15.48 13.78
N ALA A 235 -20.88 16.32 14.81
CA ALA A 235 -19.80 16.68 15.73
C ALA A 235 -19.24 15.45 16.47
N GLN A 236 -20.10 14.53 16.91
CA GLN A 236 -19.66 13.28 17.56
C GLN A 236 -18.87 12.37 16.60
N VAL A 237 -19.29 12.28 15.33
CA VAL A 237 -18.56 11.53 14.30
C VAL A 237 -17.17 12.14 14.08
N ASP A 238 -17.08 13.47 13.97
CA ASP A 238 -15.80 14.15 13.75
C ASP A 238 -14.85 14.01 14.97
N GLU A 239 -15.38 14.05 16.20
CA GLU A 239 -14.62 13.77 17.41
C GLU A 239 -14.09 12.33 17.45
N GLU A 240 -14.92 11.37 17.08
CA GLU A 240 -14.54 9.95 17.08
C GLU A 240 -13.52 9.62 16.00
N VAL A 241 -13.66 10.19 14.81
CA VAL A 241 -12.64 10.08 13.73
C VAL A 241 -11.31 10.64 14.20
N ARG A 242 -11.31 11.83 14.85
CA ARG A 242 -10.07 12.42 15.39
C ARG A 242 -9.47 11.51 16.45
N ARG A 243 -10.26 10.97 17.38
CA ARG A 243 -9.77 10.04 18.42
C ARG A 243 -9.08 8.82 17.82
N LEU A 244 -9.70 8.18 16.80
CA LEU A 244 -9.12 7.02 16.12
C LEU A 244 -7.78 7.36 15.45
N ILE A 245 -7.68 8.53 14.81
CA ILE A 245 -6.42 8.99 14.19
C ILE A 245 -5.36 9.28 15.25
N ASP A 246 -5.72 9.95 16.35
CA ASP A 246 -4.78 10.30 17.42
C ASP A 246 -4.25 9.04 18.14
N GLU A 247 -5.10 8.05 18.42
CA GLU A 247 -4.71 6.76 18.99
C GLU A 247 -3.79 5.97 18.05
N ALA A 248 -4.15 5.95 16.74
CA ALA A 248 -3.32 5.32 15.73
C ALA A 248 -1.95 6.01 15.60
N TYR A 249 -1.92 7.34 15.67
CA TYR A 249 -0.68 8.12 15.65
C TYR A 249 0.24 7.77 16.84
N GLN A 250 -0.31 7.73 18.06
CA GLN A 250 0.45 7.36 19.27
C GLN A 250 0.98 5.92 19.17
N ARG A 251 0.16 4.99 18.67
CA ARG A 251 0.58 3.59 18.46
C ARG A 251 1.70 3.50 17.42
N CYS A 252 1.59 4.22 16.32
CA CYS A 252 2.61 4.31 15.29
C CYS A 252 3.94 4.87 15.85
N GLU A 253 3.88 5.98 16.59
CA GLU A 253 5.04 6.61 17.21
C GLU A 253 5.73 5.66 18.20
N ALA A 254 4.97 4.92 19.01
CA ALA A 254 5.50 3.92 19.93
C ALA A 254 6.20 2.76 19.19
N ILE A 255 5.64 2.27 18.08
CA ILE A 255 6.23 1.23 17.24
C ILE A 255 7.56 1.71 16.66
N LEU A 256 7.58 2.86 15.99
CA LEU A 256 8.77 3.39 15.33
C LEU A 256 9.87 3.80 16.31
N THR A 257 9.48 4.28 17.50
CA THR A 257 10.45 4.57 18.57
C THR A 257 11.14 3.30 19.07
N ARG A 258 10.38 2.22 19.26
CA ARG A 258 10.91 0.92 19.68
C ARG A 258 11.78 0.25 18.62
N GLN A 259 11.39 0.38 17.36
CA GLN A 259 12.08 -0.22 16.20
C GLN A 259 12.90 0.83 15.44
N ARG A 260 13.46 1.80 16.14
CA ARG A 260 14.24 2.90 15.55
C ARG A 260 15.46 2.39 14.76
N ARG A 261 16.12 1.35 15.26
CA ARG A 261 17.27 0.75 14.59
C ARG A 261 16.88 0.16 13.24
N GLU A 262 15.81 -0.62 13.21
CA GLU A 262 15.29 -1.26 12.00
C GLU A 262 14.84 -0.21 10.99
N LEU A 263 14.15 0.85 11.45
CA LEU A 263 13.75 1.98 10.64
C LEU A 263 14.96 2.65 9.95
N ASP A 264 16.02 2.95 10.72
CA ASP A 264 17.22 3.58 10.17
C ASP A 264 17.97 2.65 9.20
N LEU A 265 17.98 1.33 9.43
CA LEU A 265 18.59 0.35 8.54
C LEU A 265 17.85 0.26 7.21
N VAL A 266 16.53 0.11 7.22
CA VAL A 266 15.70 0.07 6.01
C VAL A 266 15.85 1.37 5.20
N ALA A 267 15.76 2.52 5.87
CA ALA A 267 15.88 3.80 5.18
C ALA A 267 17.25 4.00 4.50
N ARG A 268 18.34 3.60 5.17
CA ARG A 268 19.70 3.68 4.59
C ARG A 268 19.86 2.76 3.40
N TYR A 269 19.38 1.52 3.52
CA TYR A 269 19.39 0.57 2.41
C TYR A 269 18.66 1.16 1.18
N LEU A 270 17.48 1.76 1.38
CA LEU A 270 16.72 2.39 0.31
C LEU A 270 17.46 3.59 -0.33
N VAL A 271 18.16 4.40 0.46
CA VAL A 271 18.97 5.49 -0.09
C VAL A 271 20.07 4.97 -1.02
N GLU A 272 20.64 3.81 -0.75
CA GLU A 272 21.73 3.24 -1.55
C GLU A 272 21.22 2.42 -2.74
N HIS A 273 20.25 1.51 -2.48
CA HIS A 273 19.81 0.51 -3.45
C HIS A 273 18.49 0.85 -4.14
N GLU A 274 17.79 1.92 -3.71
CA GLU A 274 16.54 2.44 -4.25
C GLU A 274 15.33 1.50 -4.07
N THR A 275 15.54 0.19 -3.99
CA THR A 275 14.48 -0.82 -3.83
C THR A 275 14.94 -1.90 -2.88
N MET A 276 14.05 -2.38 -2.03
CA MET A 276 14.28 -3.46 -1.07
C MET A 276 13.17 -4.51 -1.24
N GLU A 277 13.57 -5.73 -1.53
CA GLU A 277 12.65 -6.86 -1.66
C GLU A 277 12.30 -7.46 -0.29
N GLN A 278 11.22 -8.25 -0.23
CA GLN A 278 10.73 -8.88 1.00
C GLN A 278 11.82 -9.63 1.77
N ALA A 279 12.68 -10.40 1.08
CA ALA A 279 13.72 -11.20 1.74
C ALA A 279 14.75 -10.31 2.44
N GLU A 280 15.18 -9.23 1.80
CA GLU A 280 16.12 -8.24 2.35
C GLU A 280 15.49 -7.50 3.53
N PHE A 281 14.22 -7.10 3.37
CA PHE A 281 13.47 -6.44 4.43
C PHE A 281 13.34 -7.33 5.68
N LEU A 282 12.95 -8.59 5.52
CA LEU A 282 12.84 -9.53 6.63
C LEU A 282 14.20 -9.81 7.32
N ALA A 283 15.29 -9.77 6.56
CA ALA A 283 16.63 -9.96 7.10
C ALA A 283 17.01 -8.85 8.11
N VAL A 284 16.45 -7.64 7.99
CA VAL A 284 16.68 -6.54 8.95
C VAL A 284 16.20 -6.88 10.36
N PHE A 285 15.15 -7.71 10.48
CA PHE A 285 14.56 -8.12 11.76
C PHE A 285 15.14 -9.43 12.31
N GLY A 286 16.07 -10.06 11.58
CA GLY A 286 16.79 -11.26 12.02
C GLY A 286 17.86 -10.97 13.07
N GLU A 287 18.32 -12.02 13.75
CA GLU A 287 19.40 -11.91 14.75
C GLU A 287 20.74 -11.46 14.16
N ARG A 288 20.97 -11.68 12.86
CA ARG A 288 22.14 -11.21 12.09
C ARG A 288 21.67 -10.80 10.70
N PRO A 289 21.45 -9.51 10.43
CA PRO A 289 21.25 -9.08 9.06
C PRO A 289 22.57 -9.26 8.28
N GLU A 290 22.61 -10.23 7.35
CA GLU A 290 23.70 -10.40 6.38
C GLU A 290 23.60 -9.37 5.24
N LEU A 291 23.06 -8.17 5.54
CA LEU A 291 22.95 -7.09 4.59
C LEU A 291 24.19 -6.20 4.69
N GLU A 292 24.86 -5.99 3.57
CA GLU A 292 25.86 -4.93 3.46
C GLU A 292 25.15 -3.57 3.52
N ILE A 293 25.00 -3.05 4.76
CA ILE A 293 24.44 -1.74 5.00
C ILE A 293 25.59 -0.78 5.28
N PRO A 294 25.72 0.32 4.52
CA PRO A 294 26.79 1.27 4.69
C PRO A 294 26.85 1.83 6.10
N GLU A 295 28.06 1.97 6.66
CA GLU A 295 28.28 2.72 7.89
C GLU A 295 27.97 4.20 7.65
N TRP A 296 26.94 4.70 8.27
CA TRP A 296 26.60 6.11 8.25
C TRP A 296 27.31 6.84 9.39
N PRO A 297 27.80 8.09 9.16
CA PRO A 297 28.37 8.90 10.26
C PRO A 297 27.39 8.97 11.44
N SER A 298 27.90 8.72 12.65
CA SER A 298 27.15 8.54 13.88
C SER A 298 26.28 9.70 14.38
N LYS A 299 26.20 10.77 13.61
CA LYS A 299 25.30 11.91 13.86
C LYS A 299 24.29 11.97 12.72
N ALA A 300 23.00 11.79 13.06
CA ALA A 300 21.92 12.17 12.15
C ALA A 300 22.22 13.60 11.66
N PRO A 301 22.32 13.86 10.36
CA PRO A 301 22.51 15.21 9.90
C PRO A 301 21.27 16.00 10.29
N ARG A 302 21.46 16.97 11.18
CA ARG A 302 20.51 18.08 11.31
C ARG A 302 20.43 18.74 9.94
N TRP A 303 19.26 19.20 9.57
CA TRP A 303 19.13 20.09 8.42
C TRP A 303 20.19 21.18 8.55
N PRO A 304 20.90 21.57 7.46
CA PRO A 304 21.71 22.78 7.54
C PRO A 304 20.77 23.90 8.01
N GLU A 305 21.11 24.51 9.13
CA GLU A 305 20.55 25.81 9.50
C GLU A 305 20.85 26.70 8.29
N GLU A 306 19.84 27.35 7.74
CA GLU A 306 20.00 28.32 6.68
C GLU A 306 20.94 29.38 7.23
N ASP A 307 22.16 29.43 6.69
CA ASP A 307 23.02 30.57 6.90
C ASP A 307 22.32 31.81 6.32
N GLU A 308 22.10 32.81 7.18
CA GLU A 308 21.50 34.11 6.89
C GLU A 308 22.23 34.89 5.77
#